data_0b86a59aebfd77a12d3b419fe220b851
#
_entry.id   0b86a59aebfd77a12d3b419fe220b851
#
_cell.length_a   1.000
_cell.length_b   1.000
_cell.length_c   1.000
_cell.angle_alpha   90.00
_cell.angle_beta   90.00
_cell.angle_gamma   90.00
#
_symmetry.space_group_name_H-M   'P 1'
#
loop_
_entity.id
_entity.type
_entity.pdbx_description
1 polymer ?
#
loop_
_entity_poly.entity_id
_entity_poly.type
_entity_poly.pdbx_seq_one_letter_code
_entity_poly.pdbx_strand_id
1 'polypeptide(L)'
;PTPGEMQPYSPSLLGKPYRPIKVKYSNEFPPVTKWTESNTRIIAYMGEYKPTIKSESDYKAITNKYGSFISGTKQQATGRFYVKKVNGRWWIIDPEGYPHYERSVTSMRYGSSARNKEAWNKRFGTDAKWIATSQAELASIGFHGTGAFCTNTYGKIQTHNSSIPNSPLTLTPSFGFLGQFRSQNGHTYPGNTSDNELGLVLYDDWADFCKKYVNTSL
;
A
#
# COMPACT_ATOMS: atom_id res chain seq x y z
N PRO A 1 -13.65 19.70 12.12
CA PRO A 1 -14.32 20.50 11.16
C PRO A 1 -14.86 19.65 10.04
N THR A 2 -16.09 19.88 9.67
CA THR A 2 -16.68 19.30 8.47
C THR A 2 -15.98 19.87 7.23
N PRO A 3 -15.94 19.16 6.10
CA PRO A 3 -15.34 19.68 4.86
C PRO A 3 -15.84 21.07 4.44
N GLY A 4 -17.06 21.45 4.81
CA GLY A 4 -17.62 22.78 4.56
C GLY A 4 -17.06 23.92 5.43
N GLU A 5 -16.33 23.59 6.51
CA GLU A 5 -15.68 24.60 7.37
C GLU A 5 -14.22 24.89 6.95
N MET A 6 -13.73 24.17 5.95
CA MET A 6 -12.40 24.43 5.41
C MET A 6 -12.47 25.62 4.44
N GLN A 7 -11.64 26.61 4.68
CA GLN A 7 -11.47 27.70 3.71
C GLN A 7 -11.01 27.14 2.36
N PRO A 8 -11.54 27.66 1.25
CA PRO A 8 -11.10 27.23 -0.07
C PRO A 8 -9.59 27.50 -0.22
N TYR A 9 -8.88 26.55 -0.80
CA TYR A 9 -7.48 26.70 -1.08
C TYR A 9 -7.23 27.86 -2.02
N SER A 10 -6.22 28.65 -1.71
CA SER A 10 -5.73 29.73 -2.56
C SER A 10 -4.20 29.66 -2.66
N PRO A 11 -3.59 29.91 -3.81
CA PRO A 11 -2.14 29.99 -3.96
C PRO A 11 -1.48 30.95 -2.97
N SER A 12 -2.19 32.01 -2.58
CA SER A 12 -1.72 33.00 -1.60
C SER A 12 -1.52 32.45 -0.19
N LEU A 13 -2.09 31.26 0.13
CA LEU A 13 -1.97 30.58 1.42
C LEU A 13 -0.78 29.62 1.50
N LEU A 14 -0.10 29.33 0.37
CA LEU A 14 1.04 28.42 0.37
C LEU A 14 2.14 28.89 1.32
N GLY A 15 2.59 27.96 2.17
CA GLY A 15 3.65 28.21 3.15
C GLY A 15 3.28 29.10 4.34
N LYS A 16 2.10 29.74 4.34
CA LYS A 16 1.64 30.59 5.46
C LYS A 16 0.98 29.74 6.56
N PRO A 17 0.96 30.25 7.80
CA PRO A 17 0.14 29.66 8.86
C PRO A 17 -1.31 29.61 8.40
N TYR A 18 -1.93 28.40 8.52
CA TYR A 18 -3.28 28.20 8.02
C TYR A 18 -4.28 27.99 9.15
N ARG A 19 -3.97 27.05 10.04
CA ARG A 19 -4.88 26.66 11.12
C ARG A 19 -4.12 26.20 12.35
N PRO A 20 -4.46 26.70 13.55
CA PRO A 20 -3.90 26.18 14.78
C PRO A 20 -4.49 24.81 15.09
N ILE A 21 -3.64 23.90 15.53
CA ILE A 21 -3.99 22.60 16.09
C ILE A 21 -3.24 22.38 17.39
N LYS A 22 -3.84 21.63 18.30
CA LYS A 22 -3.15 21.18 19.51
C LYS A 22 -2.31 19.95 19.19
N VAL A 23 -1.04 20.00 19.53
CA VAL A 23 -0.07 18.93 19.32
C VAL A 23 0.66 18.57 20.60
N LYS A 24 1.07 17.31 20.71
CA LYS A 24 1.93 16.78 21.76
C LYS A 24 2.88 15.78 21.12
N TYR A 25 4.17 16.02 21.25
CA TYR A 25 5.22 15.18 20.70
C TYR A 25 5.94 14.43 21.82
N SER A 26 5.96 13.11 21.76
CA SER A 26 6.68 12.27 22.72
C SER A 26 8.07 11.86 22.21
N ASN A 27 8.31 11.91 20.91
CA ASN A 27 9.52 11.40 20.26
C ASN A 27 10.53 12.50 19.90
N GLU A 28 10.25 13.76 20.23
CA GLU A 28 11.21 14.85 20.03
C GLU A 28 12.17 15.00 21.23
N PHE A 29 13.35 15.51 20.98
CA PHE A 29 14.30 15.80 22.05
C PHE A 29 14.60 17.31 22.11
N PRO A 30 14.27 17.99 23.24
CA PRO A 30 13.54 17.44 24.39
C PRO A 30 12.06 17.14 24.08
N PRO A 31 11.48 16.09 24.71
CA PRO A 31 10.11 15.70 24.41
C PRO A 31 9.10 16.77 24.86
N VAL A 32 8.14 17.06 23.98
CA VAL A 32 7.02 17.93 24.28
C VAL A 32 5.95 17.13 25.03
N THR A 33 5.88 17.29 26.34
CA THR A 33 4.99 16.51 27.21
C THR A 33 3.63 17.15 27.45
N LYS A 34 3.48 18.43 27.09
CA LYS A 34 2.21 19.19 27.23
C LYS A 34 1.61 19.45 25.87
N TRP A 35 0.29 19.55 25.82
CA TRP A 35 -0.40 20.01 24.64
C TRP A 35 -0.04 21.47 24.35
N THR A 36 0.51 21.70 23.17
CA THR A 36 0.85 23.04 22.67
C THR A 36 0.06 23.31 21.39
N GLU A 37 -0.18 24.58 21.12
CA GLU A 37 -0.78 24.99 19.88
C GLU A 37 0.31 25.18 18.81
N SER A 38 0.09 24.61 17.63
CA SER A 38 0.97 24.76 16.47
C SER A 38 0.14 25.06 15.23
N ASN A 39 0.66 25.91 14.37
CA ASN A 39 -0.01 26.22 13.12
C ASN A 39 0.30 25.17 12.05
N THR A 40 -0.75 24.68 11.41
CA THR A 40 -0.62 23.94 10.15
C THR A 40 -0.22 24.90 9.02
N ARG A 41 0.28 24.33 7.92
CA ARG A 41 0.62 25.07 6.70
C ARG A 41 0.10 24.32 5.48
N ILE A 42 -0.35 25.04 4.48
CA ILE A 42 -0.65 24.47 3.17
C ILE A 42 0.67 24.34 2.41
N ILE A 43 1.06 23.11 2.09
CA ILE A 43 2.33 22.81 1.41
C ILE A 43 2.15 22.55 -0.09
N ALA A 44 0.90 22.35 -0.55
CA ALA A 44 0.59 22.16 -1.96
C ALA A 44 -0.76 22.80 -2.28
N TYR A 45 -0.91 23.28 -3.49
CA TYR A 45 -2.14 23.82 -4.02
C TYR A 45 -2.53 23.10 -5.31
N MET A 46 -3.74 22.56 -5.34
CA MET A 46 -4.26 21.80 -6.48
C MET A 46 -5.53 22.43 -7.09
N GLY A 47 -5.78 23.70 -6.81
CA GLY A 47 -6.99 24.39 -7.26
C GLY A 47 -7.14 24.51 -8.78
N GLU A 48 -6.04 24.43 -9.51
CA GLU A 48 -6.03 24.43 -10.98
C GLU A 48 -6.12 23.01 -11.57
N TYR A 49 -5.95 21.98 -10.73
CA TYR A 49 -6.06 20.60 -11.17
C TYR A 49 -7.53 20.27 -11.51
N LYS A 50 -7.76 19.92 -12.75
CA LYS A 50 -9.07 19.45 -13.22
C LYS A 50 -9.00 17.97 -13.54
N PRO A 51 -9.42 17.09 -12.64
CA PRO A 51 -9.40 15.66 -12.90
C PRO A 51 -10.34 15.33 -14.07
N THR A 52 -9.86 14.52 -15.00
CA THR A 52 -10.67 13.97 -16.09
C THR A 52 -11.53 12.81 -15.61
N ILE A 53 -11.06 12.09 -14.59
CA ILE A 53 -11.77 11.00 -13.93
C ILE A 53 -12.41 11.57 -12.67
N LYS A 54 -13.73 11.62 -12.63
CA LYS A 54 -14.50 12.24 -11.54
C LYS A 54 -15.30 11.24 -10.72
N SER A 55 -15.41 10.00 -11.20
CA SER A 55 -16.21 8.96 -10.58
C SER A 55 -15.56 7.58 -10.74
N GLU A 56 -16.01 6.61 -9.95
CA GLU A 56 -15.64 5.19 -10.10
C GLU A 56 -16.03 4.66 -11.49
N SER A 57 -17.16 5.12 -12.03
CA SER A 57 -17.63 4.75 -13.37
C SER A 57 -16.66 5.22 -14.44
N ASP A 58 -16.19 6.48 -14.39
CA ASP A 58 -15.20 7.00 -15.33
C ASP A 58 -13.90 6.19 -15.26
N TYR A 59 -13.49 5.81 -14.06
CA TYR A 59 -12.30 5.00 -13.86
C TYR A 59 -12.45 3.60 -14.46
N LYS A 60 -13.56 2.93 -14.20
CA LYS A 60 -13.85 1.60 -14.76
C LYS A 60 -13.97 1.62 -16.29
N ALA A 61 -14.39 2.73 -16.88
CA ALA A 61 -14.48 2.88 -18.33
C ALA A 61 -13.12 2.87 -19.05
N ILE A 62 -12.03 3.19 -18.35
CA ILE A 62 -10.67 3.29 -18.90
C ILE A 62 -9.71 2.25 -18.35
N THR A 63 -10.18 1.37 -17.47
CA THR A 63 -9.36 0.32 -16.85
C THR A 63 -10.02 -1.05 -16.98
N ASN A 64 -9.18 -2.10 -16.98
CA ASN A 64 -9.66 -3.47 -16.84
C ASN A 64 -9.83 -3.87 -15.36
N LYS A 65 -10.13 -5.14 -15.15
CA LYS A 65 -10.33 -5.73 -13.80
C LYS A 65 -9.15 -5.61 -12.83
N TYR A 66 -7.92 -5.42 -13.34
CA TYR A 66 -6.71 -5.19 -12.54
C TYR A 66 -6.43 -3.71 -12.30
N GLY A 67 -7.27 -2.81 -12.75
CA GLY A 67 -7.03 -1.37 -12.70
C GLY A 67 -5.99 -0.89 -13.72
N SER A 68 -5.65 -1.69 -14.71
CA SER A 68 -4.70 -1.34 -15.78
C SER A 68 -5.38 -0.56 -16.90
N PHE A 69 -4.66 0.37 -17.50
CA PHE A 69 -5.21 1.26 -18.54
C PHE A 69 -5.42 0.53 -19.87
N ILE A 70 -6.66 0.36 -20.29
CA ILE A 70 -7.03 -0.29 -21.56
C ILE A 70 -6.72 0.56 -22.80
N SER A 71 -6.50 1.86 -22.65
CA SER A 71 -6.03 2.76 -23.70
C SER A 71 -4.53 2.66 -23.96
N GLY A 72 -3.77 1.97 -23.11
CA GLY A 72 -2.34 1.77 -23.29
C GLY A 72 -2.04 0.74 -24.38
N THR A 73 -0.82 0.80 -24.95
CA THR A 73 -0.36 -0.17 -25.95
C THR A 73 -0.32 -1.58 -25.37
N LYS A 74 -1.26 -2.41 -25.79
CA LYS A 74 -1.37 -3.80 -25.33
C LYS A 74 -0.11 -4.60 -25.69
N GLN A 75 0.38 -5.35 -24.72
CA GLN A 75 1.50 -6.27 -24.84
C GLN A 75 0.98 -7.72 -24.87
N GLN A 76 1.89 -8.70 -24.90
CA GLN A 76 1.51 -10.10 -24.80
C GLN A 76 0.85 -10.39 -23.46
N ALA A 77 -0.34 -10.98 -23.46
CA ALA A 77 -0.98 -11.52 -22.27
C ALA A 77 -0.25 -12.79 -21.82
N THR A 78 0.13 -12.87 -20.54
CA THR A 78 0.88 -14.01 -19.99
C THR A 78 0.14 -14.72 -18.83
N GLY A 79 -1.02 -14.21 -18.44
CA GLY A 79 -1.77 -14.68 -17.26
C GLY A 79 -1.16 -14.27 -15.92
N ARG A 80 -0.07 -13.50 -15.93
CA ARG A 80 0.61 -13.00 -14.71
C ARG A 80 1.19 -11.61 -14.96
N PHE A 81 1.45 -10.87 -13.88
CA PHE A 81 2.18 -9.61 -13.95
C PHE A 81 3.64 -9.83 -14.34
N TYR A 82 4.17 -8.94 -15.18
CA TYR A 82 5.58 -8.92 -15.55
C TYR A 82 6.05 -7.51 -15.88
N VAL A 83 7.36 -7.33 -15.99
CA VAL A 83 7.96 -6.02 -16.31
C VAL A 83 8.46 -6.02 -17.74
N LYS A 84 8.19 -4.95 -18.48
CA LYS A 84 8.64 -4.76 -19.87
C LYS A 84 8.98 -3.30 -20.14
N LYS A 85 9.99 -3.10 -20.97
CA LYS A 85 10.32 -1.79 -21.50
C LYS A 85 9.49 -1.53 -22.77
N VAL A 86 8.63 -0.50 -22.73
CA VAL A 86 7.77 -0.09 -23.85
C VAL A 86 8.06 1.38 -24.15
N ASN A 87 8.43 1.69 -25.39
CA ASN A 87 8.77 3.06 -25.83
C ASN A 87 9.80 3.75 -24.92
N GLY A 88 10.86 3.02 -24.54
CA GLY A 88 11.95 3.55 -23.72
C GLY A 88 11.68 3.61 -22.21
N ARG A 89 10.45 3.35 -21.74
CA ARG A 89 10.04 3.38 -20.32
C ARG A 89 9.71 1.99 -19.80
N TRP A 90 10.09 1.68 -18.57
CA TRP A 90 9.70 0.46 -17.88
C TRP A 90 8.27 0.55 -17.38
N TRP A 91 7.51 -0.52 -17.64
CA TRP A 91 6.13 -0.70 -17.20
C TRP A 91 5.94 -2.04 -16.53
N ILE A 92 5.06 -2.09 -15.54
CA ILE A 92 4.43 -3.33 -15.13
C ILE A 92 3.35 -3.63 -16.17
N ILE A 93 3.29 -4.86 -16.64
CA ILE A 93 2.26 -5.33 -17.57
C ILE A 93 1.39 -6.33 -16.82
N ASP A 94 0.10 -6.17 -16.91
CA ASP A 94 -0.86 -7.02 -16.22
C ASP A 94 -1.06 -8.39 -16.91
N PRO A 95 -1.77 -9.34 -16.29
CA PRO A 95 -2.03 -10.66 -16.88
C PRO A 95 -2.69 -10.64 -18.27
N GLU A 96 -3.45 -9.59 -18.59
CA GLU A 96 -4.14 -9.43 -19.87
C GLU A 96 -3.32 -8.65 -20.90
N GLY A 97 -2.12 -8.16 -20.54
CA GLY A 97 -1.19 -7.47 -21.41
C GLY A 97 -1.29 -5.95 -21.42
N TYR A 98 -2.03 -5.33 -20.49
CA TYR A 98 -2.14 -3.88 -20.42
C TYR A 98 -1.11 -3.25 -19.49
N PRO A 99 -0.64 -2.02 -19.82
CA PRO A 99 0.23 -1.27 -18.92
C PRO A 99 -0.49 -0.99 -17.59
N HIS A 100 0.18 -1.33 -16.50
CA HIS A 100 -0.34 -1.24 -15.16
C HIS A 100 0.44 -0.22 -14.35
N TYR A 101 -0.29 0.64 -13.65
CA TYR A 101 0.26 1.53 -12.63
C TYR A 101 -0.30 1.12 -11.28
N GLU A 102 0.55 0.54 -10.44
CA GLU A 102 0.14 0.04 -9.14
C GLU A 102 -0.32 1.18 -8.21
N ARG A 103 -1.58 1.11 -7.79
CA ARG A 103 -2.20 2.02 -6.82
C ARG A 103 -2.74 1.20 -5.68
N SER A 104 -1.87 0.98 -4.71
CA SER A 104 -2.13 0.11 -3.58
C SER A 104 -1.99 0.84 -2.26
N VAL A 105 -2.66 0.30 -1.25
CA VAL A 105 -2.53 0.76 0.14
C VAL A 105 -1.68 -0.24 0.91
N THR A 106 -0.61 0.24 1.55
CA THR A 106 0.22 -0.58 2.42
C THR A 106 -0.47 -0.90 3.73
N SER A 107 -0.07 -2.00 4.36
CA SER A 107 -0.55 -2.38 5.70
C SER A 107 -2.07 -2.56 5.79
N MET A 108 -2.72 -3.09 4.74
CA MET A 108 -4.11 -3.50 4.80
C MET A 108 -4.26 -4.68 5.78
N ARG A 109 -4.39 -4.34 7.04
CA ARG A 109 -4.51 -5.28 8.16
C ARG A 109 -5.26 -4.63 9.32
N TYR A 110 -5.92 -5.43 10.14
CA TYR A 110 -6.47 -4.95 11.41
C TYR A 110 -5.43 -5.07 12.53
N GLY A 111 -5.52 -4.17 13.50
CA GLY A 111 -4.58 -4.13 14.62
C GLY A 111 -4.75 -5.30 15.59
N SER A 112 -3.67 -5.64 16.29
CA SER A 112 -3.62 -6.78 17.22
C SER A 112 -4.17 -6.46 18.63
N SER A 113 -4.33 -5.19 19.00
CA SER A 113 -4.82 -4.81 20.33
C SER A 113 -6.27 -5.27 20.57
N ALA A 114 -6.63 -5.53 21.82
CA ALA A 114 -7.98 -5.92 22.20
C ALA A 114 -9.03 -4.92 21.69
N ARG A 115 -8.77 -3.62 21.83
CA ARG A 115 -9.65 -2.55 21.35
C ARG A 115 -9.83 -2.59 19.83
N ASN A 116 -8.75 -2.82 19.06
CA ASN A 116 -8.84 -2.92 17.61
C ASN A 116 -9.64 -4.15 17.17
N LYS A 117 -9.43 -5.28 17.82
CA LYS A 117 -10.21 -6.51 17.58
C LYS A 117 -11.69 -6.33 17.89
N GLU A 118 -12.02 -5.67 19.00
CA GLU A 118 -13.40 -5.35 19.35
C GLU A 118 -14.06 -4.45 18.31
N ALA A 119 -13.42 -3.37 17.91
CA ALA A 119 -13.91 -2.45 16.88
C ALA A 119 -14.09 -3.16 15.53
N TRP A 120 -13.15 -4.00 15.14
CA TRP A 120 -13.20 -4.81 13.94
C TRP A 120 -14.38 -5.80 13.98
N ASN A 121 -14.54 -6.53 15.09
CA ASN A 121 -15.65 -7.45 15.28
C ASN A 121 -17.00 -6.74 15.19
N LYS A 122 -17.13 -5.57 15.83
CA LYS A 122 -18.35 -4.77 15.79
C LYS A 122 -18.71 -4.27 14.39
N ARG A 123 -17.69 -3.84 13.63
CA ARG A 123 -17.92 -3.28 12.28
C ARG A 123 -18.07 -4.36 11.21
N PHE A 124 -17.27 -5.38 11.23
CA PHE A 124 -17.16 -6.36 10.15
C PHE A 124 -17.57 -7.78 10.55
N GLY A 125 -17.08 -8.28 11.68
CA GLY A 125 -17.36 -9.60 12.23
C GLY A 125 -16.68 -10.76 11.50
N THR A 126 -16.38 -10.60 10.20
CA THR A 126 -15.70 -11.63 9.38
C THR A 126 -14.65 -11.02 8.47
N ASP A 127 -13.61 -11.78 8.14
CA ASP A 127 -12.58 -11.36 7.18
C ASP A 127 -13.17 -11.06 5.80
N ALA A 128 -14.09 -11.88 5.33
CA ALA A 128 -14.74 -11.69 4.03
C ALA A 128 -15.46 -10.33 3.95
N LYS A 129 -16.26 -9.99 4.96
CA LYS A 129 -16.95 -8.71 5.02
C LYS A 129 -15.97 -7.54 5.13
N TRP A 130 -14.91 -7.70 5.93
CA TRP A 130 -13.87 -6.68 6.07
C TRP A 130 -13.17 -6.42 4.74
N ILE A 131 -12.71 -7.47 4.04
CA ILE A 131 -12.00 -7.33 2.76
C ILE A 131 -12.92 -6.73 1.70
N ALA A 132 -14.16 -7.21 1.57
CA ALA A 132 -15.12 -6.68 0.61
C ALA A 132 -15.43 -5.19 0.85
N THR A 133 -15.63 -4.79 2.12
CA THR A 133 -15.88 -3.40 2.47
C THR A 133 -14.65 -2.53 2.18
N SER A 134 -13.46 -2.98 2.58
CA SER A 134 -12.21 -2.25 2.33
C SER A 134 -11.91 -2.14 0.84
N GLN A 135 -12.19 -3.18 0.05
CA GLN A 135 -12.04 -3.12 -1.41
C GLN A 135 -12.98 -2.09 -2.03
N ALA A 136 -14.24 -2.04 -1.62
CA ALA A 136 -15.20 -1.05 -2.12
C ALA A 136 -14.78 0.38 -1.75
N GLU A 137 -14.34 0.61 -0.52
CA GLU A 137 -13.81 1.89 -0.06
C GLU A 137 -12.56 2.31 -0.87
N LEU A 138 -11.61 1.41 -1.11
CA LEU A 138 -10.42 1.66 -1.91
C LEU A 138 -10.77 1.95 -3.38
N ALA A 139 -11.66 1.16 -3.98
CA ALA A 139 -12.10 1.35 -5.35
C ALA A 139 -12.77 2.71 -5.56
N SER A 140 -13.56 3.18 -4.59
CA SER A 140 -14.24 4.48 -4.67
C SER A 140 -13.29 5.68 -4.77
N ILE A 141 -12.03 5.51 -4.35
CA ILE A 141 -10.97 6.52 -4.42
C ILE A 141 -9.85 6.14 -5.40
N GLY A 142 -10.09 5.14 -6.25
CA GLY A 142 -9.21 4.76 -7.35
C GLY A 142 -8.05 3.85 -6.97
N PHE A 143 -8.05 3.23 -5.79
CA PHE A 143 -7.08 2.20 -5.40
C PHE A 143 -7.63 0.80 -5.76
N HIS A 144 -6.75 -0.10 -6.20
CA HIS A 144 -7.16 -1.43 -6.68
C HIS A 144 -6.33 -2.58 -6.07
N GLY A 145 -5.43 -2.28 -5.15
CA GLY A 145 -4.55 -3.30 -4.62
C GLY A 145 -4.06 -3.07 -3.20
N THR A 146 -3.35 -4.09 -2.71
CA THR A 146 -2.67 -4.06 -1.42
C THR A 146 -1.17 -4.01 -1.65
N GLY A 147 -0.52 -3.01 -1.05
CA GLY A 147 0.93 -2.85 -1.08
C GLY A 147 1.64 -3.70 -0.03
N ALA A 148 2.85 -3.30 0.31
CA ALA A 148 3.68 -3.98 1.30
C ALA A 148 3.03 -4.09 2.70
N PHE A 149 3.56 -4.97 3.54
CA PHE A 149 3.15 -5.19 4.94
C PHE A 149 1.70 -5.70 5.13
N CYS A 150 1.15 -6.40 4.14
CA CYS A 150 -0.14 -7.07 4.21
C CYS A 150 -0.02 -8.58 4.45
N THR A 151 1.14 -9.09 4.86
CA THR A 151 1.51 -10.52 4.89
C THR A 151 0.48 -11.40 5.62
N ASN A 152 -0.03 -10.95 6.76
CA ASN A 152 -1.00 -11.72 7.55
C ASN A 152 -2.40 -11.79 6.91
N THR A 153 -2.61 -11.12 5.79
CA THR A 153 -3.91 -11.03 5.12
C THR A 153 -3.88 -11.56 3.69
N TYR A 154 -2.72 -11.90 3.14
CA TYR A 154 -2.59 -12.34 1.74
C TYR A 154 -3.47 -13.55 1.42
N GLY A 155 -3.40 -14.63 2.18
CA GLY A 155 -4.24 -15.81 1.97
C GLY A 155 -5.73 -15.52 2.03
N LYS A 156 -6.16 -14.62 2.90
CA LYS A 156 -7.55 -14.17 3.02
C LYS A 156 -7.98 -13.36 1.79
N ILE A 157 -7.10 -12.51 1.28
CA ILE A 157 -7.35 -11.72 0.07
C ILE A 157 -7.36 -12.62 -1.17
N GLN A 158 -6.48 -13.61 -1.26
CA GLN A 158 -6.50 -14.61 -2.33
C GLN A 158 -7.82 -15.40 -2.35
N THR A 159 -8.30 -15.83 -1.18
CA THR A 159 -9.61 -16.49 -1.04
C THR A 159 -10.73 -15.55 -1.50
N HIS A 160 -10.70 -14.29 -1.10
CA HIS A 160 -11.67 -13.29 -1.54
C HIS A 160 -11.61 -13.08 -3.07
N ASN A 161 -10.42 -12.92 -3.64
CA ASN A 161 -10.22 -12.74 -5.09
C ASN A 161 -10.78 -13.92 -5.90
N SER A 162 -10.69 -15.14 -5.37
CA SER A 162 -11.25 -16.33 -6.02
C SER A 162 -12.77 -16.27 -6.13
N SER A 163 -13.44 -15.56 -5.22
CA SER A 163 -14.90 -15.35 -5.26
C SER A 163 -15.33 -14.19 -6.16
N ILE A 164 -14.41 -13.32 -6.55
CA ILE A 164 -14.67 -12.12 -7.38
C ILE A 164 -13.67 -11.98 -8.54
N PRO A 165 -13.56 -12.95 -9.44
CA PRO A 165 -12.50 -13.00 -10.46
C PRO A 165 -12.51 -11.81 -11.43
N ASN A 166 -13.63 -11.10 -11.52
CA ASN A 166 -13.80 -9.92 -12.38
C ASN A 166 -13.34 -8.60 -11.76
N SER A 167 -12.95 -8.59 -10.50
CA SER A 167 -12.45 -7.39 -9.82
C SER A 167 -11.49 -7.77 -8.68
N PRO A 168 -10.40 -8.52 -8.98
CA PRO A 168 -9.48 -8.93 -7.93
C PRO A 168 -8.68 -7.73 -7.38
N LEU A 169 -8.40 -7.74 -6.08
CA LEU A 169 -7.37 -6.87 -5.53
C LEU A 169 -5.99 -7.37 -5.99
N THR A 170 -5.15 -6.47 -6.53
CA THR A 170 -3.75 -6.79 -6.79
C THR A 170 -3.00 -6.97 -5.48
N LEU A 171 -2.02 -7.88 -5.47
CA LEU A 171 -1.22 -8.19 -4.29
C LEU A 171 0.24 -7.87 -4.55
N THR A 172 0.87 -7.15 -3.61
CA THR A 172 2.30 -6.89 -3.62
C THR A 172 2.94 -7.53 -2.38
N PRO A 173 3.31 -8.82 -2.44
CA PRO A 173 3.94 -9.51 -1.33
C PRO A 173 5.27 -8.86 -0.93
N SER A 174 5.51 -8.77 0.36
CA SER A 174 6.75 -8.27 0.94
C SER A 174 7.43 -9.38 1.72
N PHE A 175 8.66 -9.72 1.33
CA PHE A 175 9.44 -10.79 1.93
C PHE A 175 10.58 -10.19 2.78
N GLY A 176 10.62 -10.52 4.05
CA GLY A 176 11.68 -10.11 4.97
C GLY A 176 12.87 -11.10 4.94
N PHE A 177 13.53 -11.26 3.79
CA PHE A 177 14.55 -12.28 3.59
C PHE A 177 15.67 -12.26 4.65
N LEU A 178 16.28 -11.12 4.89
CA LEU A 178 17.42 -11.00 5.81
C LEU A 178 17.06 -11.37 7.25
N GLY A 179 15.99 -10.78 7.76
CA GLY A 179 15.53 -11.07 9.12
C GLY A 179 15.08 -12.51 9.32
N GLN A 180 14.42 -13.09 8.32
CA GLN A 180 13.99 -14.50 8.36
C GLN A 180 15.16 -15.45 8.25
N PHE A 181 16.12 -15.19 7.38
CA PHE A 181 17.33 -16.00 7.25
C PHE A 181 18.11 -16.05 8.56
N ARG A 182 18.34 -14.89 9.16
CA ARG A 182 18.98 -14.79 10.47
C ARG A 182 18.24 -15.56 11.55
N SER A 183 16.93 -15.38 11.65
CA SER A 183 16.15 -15.98 12.73
C SER A 183 15.96 -17.49 12.60
N GLN A 184 15.84 -18.01 11.38
CA GLN A 184 15.60 -19.42 11.14
C GLN A 184 16.88 -20.26 11.13
N ASN A 185 17.97 -19.73 10.60
CA ASN A 185 19.21 -20.46 10.41
C ASN A 185 20.28 -20.17 11.50
N GLY A 186 19.98 -19.26 12.43
CA GLY A 186 20.93 -18.87 13.47
C GLY A 186 22.17 -18.13 12.96
N HIS A 187 22.15 -17.71 11.69
CA HIS A 187 23.27 -16.98 11.10
C HIS A 187 23.42 -15.61 11.75
N THR A 188 24.64 -15.29 12.13
CA THR A 188 25.02 -14.00 12.69
C THR A 188 26.20 -13.42 11.90
N TYR A 189 26.20 -12.11 11.74
CA TYR A 189 27.32 -11.40 11.15
C TYR A 189 28.11 -10.68 12.25
N PRO A 190 29.44 -10.59 12.15
CA PRO A 190 30.24 -9.85 13.12
C PRO A 190 29.73 -8.43 13.31
N GLY A 191 29.50 -8.05 14.58
CA GLY A 191 28.89 -6.78 14.91
C GLY A 191 27.37 -6.77 15.03
N ASN A 192 26.69 -7.84 14.70
CA ASN A 192 25.26 -8.17 14.89
C ASN A 192 24.33 -7.01 15.26
N THR A 193 24.37 -5.95 14.49
CA THR A 193 23.40 -4.85 14.53
C THR A 193 22.52 -4.95 13.29
N SER A 194 21.34 -4.34 13.32
CA SER A 194 20.47 -4.26 12.14
C SER A 194 21.17 -3.70 10.90
N ASP A 195 22.23 -2.92 11.12
CA ASP A 195 22.97 -2.25 10.05
C ASP A 195 23.95 -3.19 9.31
N ASN A 196 24.24 -4.36 9.88
CA ASN A 196 25.21 -5.33 9.33
C ASN A 196 24.54 -6.56 8.68
N GLU A 197 23.22 -6.55 8.51
CA GLU A 197 22.48 -7.69 7.95
C GLU A 197 22.84 -8.00 6.49
N LEU A 198 23.34 -7.02 5.73
CA LEU A 198 23.74 -7.22 4.33
C LEU A 198 24.82 -8.31 4.15
N GLY A 199 25.67 -8.55 5.15
CA GLY A 199 26.64 -9.63 5.13
C GLY A 199 26.03 -11.02 5.10
N LEU A 200 24.77 -11.17 5.48
CA LEU A 200 24.06 -12.45 5.46
C LEU A 200 23.88 -13.01 4.05
N VAL A 201 23.89 -12.18 3.02
CA VAL A 201 23.77 -12.63 1.62
C VAL A 201 25.00 -13.38 1.11
N LEU A 202 26.10 -13.34 1.85
CA LEU A 202 27.36 -14.02 1.53
C LEU A 202 27.42 -15.47 2.03
N TYR A 203 26.43 -15.93 2.80
CA TYR A 203 26.35 -17.34 3.20
C TYR A 203 25.99 -18.22 2.01
N ASP A 204 26.59 -19.39 1.92
CA ASP A 204 26.41 -20.31 0.79
C ASP A 204 24.96 -20.79 0.64
N ASP A 205 24.22 -20.92 1.74
CA ASP A 205 22.82 -21.37 1.77
C ASP A 205 21.80 -20.23 1.56
N TRP A 206 22.24 -18.97 1.39
CA TRP A 206 21.37 -17.82 1.20
C TRP A 206 20.40 -17.96 0.03
N ALA A 207 20.92 -18.35 -1.14
CA ALA A 207 20.10 -18.45 -2.36
C ALA A 207 19.02 -19.54 -2.26
N ASP A 208 19.37 -20.67 -1.66
CA ASP A 208 18.44 -21.79 -1.47
C ASP A 208 17.41 -21.47 -0.39
N PHE A 209 17.82 -20.78 0.68
CA PHE A 209 16.86 -20.23 1.64
C PHE A 209 15.86 -19.30 0.98
N CYS A 210 16.30 -18.35 0.16
CA CYS A 210 15.41 -17.42 -0.52
C CYS A 210 14.38 -18.13 -1.39
N LYS A 211 14.78 -19.11 -2.19
CA LYS A 211 13.90 -19.94 -3.01
C LYS A 211 12.86 -20.68 -2.16
N LYS A 212 13.32 -21.33 -1.11
CA LYS A 212 12.44 -22.08 -0.18
C LYS A 212 11.46 -21.13 0.48
N TYR A 213 11.93 -19.97 0.98
CA TYR A 213 11.10 -19.00 1.68
C TYR A 213 9.99 -18.44 0.79
N VAL A 214 10.29 -18.09 -0.46
CA VAL A 214 9.27 -17.64 -1.43
C VAL A 214 8.23 -18.76 -1.66
N ASN A 215 8.67 -19.97 -1.95
CA ASN A 215 7.78 -21.09 -2.27
C ASN A 215 6.88 -21.51 -1.10
N THR A 216 7.29 -21.25 0.14
CA THR A 216 6.48 -21.59 1.34
C THR A 216 5.61 -20.44 1.82
N SER A 217 5.83 -19.20 1.31
CA SER A 217 5.13 -17.99 1.76
C SER A 217 4.04 -17.52 0.79
N LEU A 218 3.99 -18.09 -0.40
CA LEU A 218 2.97 -17.86 -1.45
C LEU A 218 2.02 -19.05 -1.55
#